data_825c372cb3a0adad5e9d3d70169e4725
#
_entry.id   825c372cb3a0adad5e9d3d70169e4725
#
_cell.length_a   1.000
_cell.length_b   1.000
_cell.length_c   1.000
_cell.angle_alpha   90.00
_cell.angle_beta   90.00
_cell.angle_gamma   90.00
#
_symmetry.space_group_name_H-M   'P 1'
#
loop_
_entity.id
_entity.type
_entity.pdbx_description
1 polymer ?
#
loop_
_entity_poly.entity_id
_entity_poly.type
_entity_poly.pdbx_seq_one_letter_code
_entity_poly.pdbx_strand_id
1 'polypeptide(L)'
;KQKIDFNLAGNWDLTATWSGNDSYESVTKTLSVNVTAEVGKAIVVLGGGNAEVNPEWKTFSSVASYVHNVFIKRQFKDEEDIQFLSPSLSGVEGADTVTTLETLEKAITDWAKKQVNSKVPLYIYLLSHNLGDKFLLEKTDTKEKYLSPQLLDTWLDVLPEGTPITLVIEACYSGNFISQNGIKSVLADKDRTIIVSASGD
;
A
#
# COMPACT_ATOMS: atom_id res chain seq x y z
N LYS A 1 -15.54 -11.32 33.45
CA LYS A 1 -14.69 -10.39 32.71
C LYS A 1 -15.56 -9.68 31.69
N GLN A 2 -15.57 -8.37 31.72
CA GLN A 2 -16.24 -7.55 30.70
C GLN A 2 -15.21 -7.16 29.64
N LYS A 3 -15.53 -7.36 28.35
CA LYS A 3 -14.70 -6.96 27.23
C LYS A 3 -15.18 -5.58 26.75
N ILE A 4 -14.24 -4.67 26.50
CA ILE A 4 -14.51 -3.36 25.90
C ILE A 4 -13.79 -3.36 24.56
N ASP A 5 -14.55 -3.12 23.49
CA ASP A 5 -14.01 -2.99 22.14
C ASP A 5 -14.01 -1.50 21.76
N PHE A 6 -12.85 -1.00 21.31
CA PHE A 6 -12.69 0.36 20.80
C PHE A 6 -12.83 0.34 19.28
N ASN A 7 -13.69 1.17 18.74
CA ASN A 7 -13.96 1.30 17.31
C ASN A 7 -13.37 2.58 16.68
N LEU A 8 -12.73 3.40 17.49
CA LEU A 8 -12.08 4.63 17.07
C LEU A 8 -10.71 4.76 17.73
N ALA A 9 -9.72 5.24 16.97
CA ALA A 9 -8.42 5.62 17.52
C ALA A 9 -8.54 6.90 18.37
N GLY A 10 -7.68 7.03 19.35
CA GLY A 10 -7.63 8.19 20.23
C GLY A 10 -7.32 7.84 21.68
N ASN A 11 -7.27 8.85 22.52
CA ASN A 11 -7.11 8.68 23.96
C ASN A 11 -8.48 8.48 24.60
N TRP A 12 -8.60 7.41 25.37
CA TRP A 12 -9.82 7.04 26.06
C TRP A 12 -9.59 6.96 27.55
N ASP A 13 -10.48 7.58 28.34
CA ASP A 13 -10.52 7.42 29.78
C ASP A 13 -11.64 6.48 30.18
N LEU A 14 -11.26 5.30 30.65
CA LEU A 14 -12.18 4.30 31.20
C LEU A 14 -12.33 4.55 32.69
N THR A 15 -13.51 4.95 33.12
CA THR A 15 -13.82 5.18 34.52
C THR A 15 -14.74 4.08 35.06
N ALA A 16 -14.29 3.39 36.07
CA ALA A 16 -15.11 2.47 36.85
C ALA A 16 -15.47 3.12 38.20
N THR A 17 -16.75 3.21 38.48
CA THR A 17 -17.25 3.76 39.75
C THR A 17 -18.07 2.70 40.47
N TRP A 18 -17.78 2.55 41.74
CA TRP A 18 -18.60 1.81 42.67
C TRP A 18 -19.11 2.78 43.75
N SER A 19 -20.43 2.85 43.91
CA SER A 19 -21.09 3.85 44.76
C SER A 19 -20.97 3.58 46.26
N GLY A 20 -20.34 2.44 46.64
CA GLY A 20 -20.26 2.05 48.05
C GLY A 20 -21.54 1.39 48.57
N ASN A 21 -21.57 1.11 49.86
CA ASN A 21 -22.73 0.66 50.63
C ASN A 21 -22.54 1.06 52.12
N ASP A 22 -23.44 0.62 52.99
CA ASP A 22 -23.40 0.95 54.44
C ASP A 22 -22.11 0.55 55.16
N SER A 23 -21.29 -0.34 54.60
CA SER A 23 -20.05 -0.86 55.19
C SER A 23 -18.79 -0.39 54.48
N TYR A 24 -18.89 0.19 53.27
CA TYR A 24 -17.74 0.54 52.46
C TYR A 24 -17.98 1.87 51.69
N GLU A 25 -16.96 2.68 51.61
CA GLU A 25 -16.97 3.95 50.88
C GLU A 25 -17.01 3.76 49.35
N SER A 26 -17.51 4.74 48.65
CA SER A 26 -17.48 4.75 47.19
C SER A 26 -16.04 4.83 46.65
N VAL A 27 -15.79 4.22 45.52
CA VAL A 27 -14.50 4.28 44.85
C VAL A 27 -14.67 4.53 43.34
N THR A 28 -13.85 5.39 42.81
CA THR A 28 -13.71 5.62 41.37
C THR A 28 -12.27 5.40 40.95
N LYS A 29 -12.07 4.66 39.88
CA LYS A 29 -10.77 4.43 39.23
C LYS A 29 -10.89 4.76 37.75
N THR A 30 -9.93 5.56 37.26
CA THR A 30 -9.78 5.89 35.84
C THR A 30 -8.53 5.25 35.29
N LEU A 31 -8.62 4.67 34.11
CA LEU A 31 -7.52 4.13 33.29
C LEU A 31 -7.53 4.85 31.96
N SER A 32 -6.43 5.55 31.65
CA SER A 32 -6.24 6.13 30.32
C SER A 32 -5.64 5.10 29.37
N VAL A 33 -6.28 4.92 28.22
CA VAL A 33 -5.88 3.98 27.15
C VAL A 33 -5.70 4.76 25.86
N ASN A 34 -4.54 4.65 25.25
CA ASN A 34 -4.30 5.14 23.90
C ASN A 34 -4.61 4.02 22.91
N VAL A 35 -5.60 4.26 22.04
CA VAL A 35 -5.98 3.34 20.97
C VAL A 35 -5.44 3.90 19.66
N THR A 36 -4.50 3.18 19.03
CA THR A 36 -3.97 3.52 17.71
C THR A 36 -4.74 2.76 16.64
N ALA A 37 -5.15 3.43 15.57
CA ALA A 37 -5.66 2.74 14.40
C ALA A 37 -4.48 2.14 13.63
N GLU A 38 -4.63 0.92 13.16
CA GLU A 38 -3.75 0.40 12.12
C GLU A 38 -4.17 1.04 10.80
N VAL A 39 -3.27 1.82 10.22
CA VAL A 39 -3.52 2.57 8.98
C VAL A 39 -3.41 1.70 7.72
N GLY A 40 -2.87 0.50 7.86
CA GLY A 40 -2.59 -0.41 6.75
C GLY A 40 -1.11 -0.47 6.40
N LYS A 41 -0.81 -1.09 5.25
CA LYS A 41 0.54 -1.20 4.68
C LYS A 41 0.53 -0.63 3.27
N ALA A 42 1.64 -0.02 2.86
CA ALA A 42 1.76 0.61 1.56
C ALA A 42 3.01 0.12 0.81
N ILE A 43 2.86 -0.11 -0.49
CA ILE A 43 3.98 -0.34 -1.40
C ILE A 43 3.92 0.75 -2.46
N VAL A 44 4.94 1.62 -2.50
CA VAL A 44 5.10 2.65 -3.53
C VAL A 44 6.13 2.15 -4.51
N VAL A 45 5.79 2.14 -5.79
CA VAL A 45 6.64 1.60 -6.85
C VAL A 45 6.84 2.64 -7.93
N LEU A 46 8.06 3.10 -8.06
CA LEU A 46 8.53 3.85 -9.21
C LEU A 46 9.22 2.88 -10.17
N GLY A 47 8.74 2.80 -11.40
CA GLY A 47 9.33 1.98 -12.47
C GLY A 47 9.93 2.81 -13.59
N GLY A 48 10.22 2.18 -14.74
CA GLY A 48 10.63 2.85 -15.96
C GLY A 48 12.09 3.29 -16.04
N GLY A 49 12.93 2.82 -15.13
CA GLY A 49 14.37 3.14 -15.12
C GLY A 49 14.73 4.44 -14.42
N ASN A 50 16.02 4.67 -14.22
CA ASN A 50 16.59 5.85 -13.56
C ASN A 50 16.78 7.03 -14.54
N ALA A 51 17.44 8.10 -14.07
CA ALA A 51 17.68 9.33 -14.85
C ALA A 51 18.45 9.14 -16.18
N GLU A 52 19.19 8.04 -16.31
CA GLU A 52 20.00 7.77 -17.51
C GLU A 52 19.14 7.27 -18.68
N VAL A 53 18.04 6.55 -18.37
CA VAL A 53 17.21 5.85 -19.36
C VAL A 53 15.75 6.31 -19.38
N ASN A 54 15.34 7.17 -18.45
CA ASN A 54 13.96 7.69 -18.34
C ASN A 54 13.97 9.22 -18.48
N PRO A 55 13.49 9.78 -19.60
CA PRO A 55 13.42 11.23 -19.80
C PRO A 55 12.52 11.95 -18.76
N GLU A 56 11.49 11.28 -18.26
CA GLU A 56 10.53 11.80 -17.28
C GLU A 56 10.97 11.55 -15.82
N TRP A 57 12.18 11.05 -15.61
CA TRP A 57 12.70 10.70 -14.29
C TRP A 57 12.44 11.73 -13.20
N LYS A 58 12.74 13.01 -13.50
CA LYS A 58 12.58 14.10 -12.53
C LYS A 58 11.13 14.26 -12.08
N THR A 59 10.19 14.14 -13.02
CA THR A 59 8.75 14.24 -12.73
C THR A 59 8.30 13.02 -11.95
N PHE A 60 8.63 11.83 -12.43
CA PHE A 60 8.19 10.57 -11.81
C PHE A 60 8.76 10.39 -10.39
N SER A 61 10.05 10.67 -10.20
CA SER A 61 10.66 10.58 -8.86
C SER A 61 10.03 11.57 -7.87
N SER A 62 9.72 12.80 -8.33
CA SER A 62 9.04 13.79 -7.50
C SER A 62 7.63 13.36 -7.13
N VAL A 63 6.86 12.77 -8.06
CA VAL A 63 5.51 12.26 -7.80
C VAL A 63 5.55 11.08 -6.84
N ALA A 64 6.45 10.12 -7.04
CA ALA A 64 6.59 8.96 -6.15
C ALA A 64 6.97 9.37 -4.72
N SER A 65 7.93 10.29 -4.55
CA SER A 65 8.25 10.85 -3.23
C SER A 65 7.09 11.63 -2.63
N TYR A 66 6.30 12.34 -3.43
CA TYR A 66 5.09 13.01 -2.96
C TYR A 66 4.05 12.00 -2.43
N VAL A 67 3.84 10.90 -3.14
CA VAL A 67 2.91 9.82 -2.72
C VAL A 67 3.39 9.18 -1.42
N HIS A 68 4.69 8.86 -1.31
CA HIS A 68 5.30 8.39 -0.07
C HIS A 68 4.99 9.34 1.09
N ASN A 69 5.25 10.64 0.90
CA ASN A 69 4.95 11.67 1.91
C ASN A 69 3.45 11.78 2.24
N VAL A 70 2.55 11.47 1.31
CA VAL A 70 1.10 11.41 1.59
C VAL A 70 0.80 10.28 2.58
N PHE A 71 1.41 9.11 2.43
CA PHE A 71 1.26 8.02 3.41
C PHE A 71 1.79 8.41 4.78
N ILE A 72 2.98 9.04 4.86
CA ILE A 72 3.53 9.56 6.12
C ILE A 72 2.55 10.54 6.80
N LYS A 73 1.99 11.49 6.05
CA LYS A 73 0.98 12.44 6.57
C LYS A 73 -0.31 11.75 7.03
N ARG A 74 -0.58 10.57 6.53
CA ARG A 74 -1.71 9.71 6.92
C ARG A 74 -1.36 8.78 8.08
N GLN A 75 -0.26 9.02 8.78
CA GLN A 75 0.20 8.29 9.97
C GLN A 75 0.78 6.90 9.69
N PHE A 76 1.09 6.56 8.44
CA PHE A 76 1.91 5.40 8.15
C PHE A 76 3.33 5.66 8.66
N LYS A 77 3.93 4.69 9.32
CA LYS A 77 5.31 4.77 9.78
C LYS A 77 6.23 4.30 8.65
N ASP A 78 7.21 5.11 8.31
CA ASP A 78 8.07 4.93 7.15
C ASP A 78 8.64 3.50 7.06
N GLU A 79 9.47 3.11 7.99
CA GLU A 79 10.18 1.83 7.96
C GLU A 79 9.30 0.61 8.33
N GLU A 80 8.13 0.82 8.97
CA GLU A 80 7.26 -0.26 9.44
C GLU A 80 6.08 -0.54 8.50
N ASP A 81 5.50 0.51 7.90
CA ASP A 81 4.23 0.44 7.19
C ASP A 81 4.37 0.70 5.68
N ILE A 82 5.54 1.16 5.23
CA ILE A 82 5.78 1.51 3.83
C ILE A 82 6.99 0.74 3.29
N GLN A 83 6.89 0.30 2.04
CA GLN A 83 8.01 -0.14 1.22
C GLN A 83 8.04 0.74 -0.03
N PHE A 84 9.09 1.53 -0.22
CA PHE A 84 9.23 2.37 -1.40
C PHE A 84 10.33 1.84 -2.32
N LEU A 85 9.92 1.32 -3.46
CA LEU A 85 10.79 0.77 -4.51
C LEU A 85 11.04 1.82 -5.58
N SER A 86 12.31 2.10 -5.88
CA SER A 86 12.72 3.08 -6.90
C SER A 86 13.89 2.56 -7.74
N PRO A 87 13.99 2.84 -9.04
CA PRO A 87 15.13 2.46 -9.89
C PRO A 87 16.47 3.01 -9.41
N SER A 88 16.45 4.09 -8.62
CA SER A 88 17.62 4.67 -7.96
C SER A 88 17.26 5.07 -6.54
N LEU A 89 18.12 4.75 -5.59
CA LEU A 89 17.98 5.21 -4.20
C LEU A 89 18.58 6.60 -4.01
N SER A 90 19.46 7.01 -4.92
CA SER A 90 20.06 8.34 -4.85
C SER A 90 19.11 9.40 -5.42
N GLY A 91 18.84 10.44 -4.62
CA GLY A 91 18.00 11.57 -5.02
C GLY A 91 16.50 11.28 -5.04
N VAL A 92 16.04 10.17 -4.45
CA VAL A 92 14.64 9.86 -4.24
C VAL A 92 14.40 9.68 -2.75
N GLU A 93 13.77 10.69 -2.15
CA GLU A 93 13.50 10.71 -0.71
C GLU A 93 12.51 9.61 -0.34
N GLY A 94 12.85 8.82 0.68
CA GLY A 94 12.05 7.73 1.21
C GLY A 94 12.20 6.40 0.45
N ALA A 95 13.04 6.32 -0.59
CA ALA A 95 13.24 5.07 -1.33
C ALA A 95 14.10 4.07 -0.55
N ASP A 96 13.58 2.84 -0.35
CA ASP A 96 14.20 1.78 0.46
C ASP A 96 14.98 0.78 -0.37
N THR A 97 14.43 0.41 -1.52
CA THR A 97 14.89 -0.74 -2.30
C THR A 97 14.87 -0.46 -3.80
N VAL A 98 15.81 -1.03 -4.54
CA VAL A 98 15.83 -0.91 -6.01
C VAL A 98 14.65 -1.66 -6.62
N THR A 99 13.91 -0.99 -7.52
CA THR A 99 12.78 -1.59 -8.23
C THR A 99 13.24 -2.68 -9.18
N THR A 100 12.81 -3.90 -8.92
CA THR A 100 12.92 -5.06 -9.81
C THR A 100 11.65 -5.91 -9.68
N LEU A 101 11.42 -6.85 -10.63
CA LEU A 101 10.35 -7.84 -10.48
C LEU A 101 10.50 -8.62 -9.17
N GLU A 102 11.73 -9.04 -8.86
CA GLU A 102 12.03 -9.81 -7.64
C GLU A 102 11.76 -9.01 -6.35
N THR A 103 12.15 -7.73 -6.31
CA THR A 103 11.95 -6.91 -5.11
C THR A 103 10.48 -6.57 -4.91
N LEU A 104 9.71 -6.33 -5.98
CA LEU A 104 8.27 -6.13 -5.90
C LEU A 104 7.55 -7.42 -5.49
N GLU A 105 7.92 -8.57 -6.06
CA GLU A 105 7.41 -9.86 -5.64
C GLU A 105 7.60 -10.07 -4.14
N LYS A 106 8.83 -9.88 -3.62
CA LYS A 106 9.13 -10.01 -2.19
C LYS A 106 8.38 -9.01 -1.31
N ALA A 107 8.22 -7.77 -1.78
CA ALA A 107 7.44 -6.77 -1.05
C ALA A 107 5.98 -7.22 -0.88
N ILE A 108 5.40 -7.90 -1.87
CA ILE A 108 4.03 -8.43 -1.79
C ILE A 108 3.99 -9.76 -1.04
N THR A 109 4.77 -10.77 -1.52
CA THR A 109 4.62 -12.17 -1.09
C THR A 109 5.30 -12.49 0.23
N ASP A 110 6.29 -11.71 0.63
CA ASP A 110 7.04 -11.93 1.87
C ASP A 110 6.73 -10.88 2.93
N TRP A 111 6.87 -9.59 2.58
CA TRP A 111 6.69 -8.51 3.54
C TRP A 111 5.21 -8.24 3.82
N ALA A 112 4.42 -7.87 2.80
CA ALA A 112 3.01 -7.54 2.99
C ALA A 112 2.22 -8.75 3.53
N LYS A 113 2.45 -9.95 2.99
CA LYS A 113 1.79 -11.18 3.42
C LYS A 113 1.84 -11.43 4.94
N LYS A 114 2.93 -11.02 5.60
CA LYS A 114 3.11 -11.20 7.05
C LYS A 114 2.41 -10.13 7.88
N GLN A 115 2.02 -9.03 7.26
CA GLN A 115 1.59 -7.82 7.97
C GLN A 115 0.13 -7.43 7.70
N VAL A 116 -0.45 -7.91 6.59
CA VAL A 116 -1.84 -7.59 6.22
C VAL A 116 -2.81 -8.69 6.63
N ASN A 117 -4.06 -8.36 6.77
CA ASN A 117 -5.17 -9.27 7.05
C ASN A 117 -6.51 -8.58 6.77
N SER A 118 -7.63 -9.19 7.11
CA SER A 118 -8.97 -8.63 6.88
C SER A 118 -9.24 -7.28 7.57
N LYS A 119 -8.34 -6.80 8.46
CA LYS A 119 -8.45 -5.51 9.16
C LYS A 119 -7.33 -4.55 8.82
N VAL A 120 -6.23 -5.05 8.28
CA VAL A 120 -5.02 -4.30 7.90
C VAL A 120 -4.93 -4.29 6.37
N PRO A 121 -5.40 -3.22 5.70
CA PRO A 121 -5.42 -3.13 4.24
C PRO A 121 -4.03 -2.99 3.63
N LEU A 122 -3.91 -3.38 2.36
CA LEU A 122 -2.75 -3.13 1.52
C LEU A 122 -3.06 -2.07 0.46
N TYR A 123 -2.21 -1.07 0.36
CA TYR A 123 -2.22 -0.06 -0.69
C TYR A 123 -1.00 -0.25 -1.57
N ILE A 124 -1.18 -0.34 -2.89
CA ILE A 124 -0.09 -0.41 -3.85
C ILE A 124 -0.25 0.72 -4.85
N TYR A 125 0.76 1.58 -4.94
CA TYR A 125 0.84 2.65 -5.93
C TYR A 125 1.94 2.33 -6.94
N LEU A 126 1.58 2.24 -8.21
CA LEU A 126 2.47 1.94 -9.32
C LEU A 126 2.56 3.16 -10.25
N LEU A 127 3.75 3.70 -10.44
CA LEU A 127 4.02 4.83 -11.34
C LEU A 127 5.11 4.46 -12.34
N SER A 128 4.79 4.48 -13.63
CA SER A 128 5.76 4.26 -14.71
C SER A 128 5.15 4.54 -16.09
N HIS A 129 5.87 4.16 -17.13
CA HIS A 129 5.35 3.99 -18.48
C HIS A 129 4.59 2.67 -18.62
N ASN A 130 3.70 2.60 -19.60
CA ASN A 130 2.97 1.39 -19.93
C ASN A 130 2.96 1.16 -21.44
N LEU A 131 2.95 -0.09 -21.84
CA LEU A 131 2.78 -0.54 -23.21
C LEU A 131 1.61 -1.52 -23.29
N GLY A 132 0.42 -0.99 -23.60
CA GLY A 132 -0.83 -1.77 -23.50
C GLY A 132 -1.12 -2.20 -22.08
N ASP A 133 -1.13 -3.51 -21.82
CA ASP A 133 -1.29 -4.12 -20.49
C ASP A 133 0.05 -4.42 -19.76
N LYS A 134 1.16 -3.88 -20.26
CA LYS A 134 2.52 -4.16 -19.76
C LYS A 134 3.09 -2.93 -19.08
N PHE A 135 3.05 -2.92 -17.76
CA PHE A 135 3.67 -1.87 -16.95
C PHE A 135 5.19 -2.04 -16.95
N LEU A 136 5.91 -1.01 -17.41
CA LEU A 136 7.37 -1.02 -17.49
C LEU A 136 7.97 -0.89 -16.08
N LEU A 137 8.37 -2.00 -15.50
CA LEU A 137 8.89 -2.03 -14.13
C LEU A 137 10.39 -1.75 -14.09
N GLU A 138 11.18 -2.51 -14.87
CA GLU A 138 12.63 -2.33 -14.95
C GLU A 138 13.05 -1.84 -16.34
N LYS A 139 13.95 -0.88 -16.38
CA LYS A 139 14.57 -0.41 -17.63
C LYS A 139 16.03 -0.07 -17.42
N THR A 140 16.86 -0.59 -18.33
CA THR A 140 18.28 -0.26 -18.52
C THR A 140 18.51 0.02 -20.00
N ASP A 141 19.69 0.40 -20.40
CA ASP A 141 20.03 0.61 -21.82
C ASP A 141 19.78 -0.61 -22.72
N THR A 142 19.82 -1.80 -22.15
CA THR A 142 19.79 -3.07 -22.92
C THR A 142 18.61 -3.99 -22.56
N LYS A 143 17.86 -3.69 -21.50
CA LYS A 143 16.80 -4.58 -21.01
C LYS A 143 15.61 -3.81 -20.49
N GLU A 144 14.44 -4.34 -20.78
CA GLU A 144 13.17 -3.92 -20.20
C GLU A 144 12.45 -5.15 -19.62
N LYS A 145 11.85 -4.98 -18.43
CA LYS A 145 10.97 -5.99 -17.85
C LYS A 145 9.66 -5.36 -17.45
N TYR A 146 8.61 -6.11 -17.63
CA TYR A 146 7.26 -5.64 -17.51
C TYR A 146 6.50 -6.44 -16.44
N LEU A 147 5.65 -5.74 -15.72
CA LEU A 147 4.64 -6.32 -14.83
C LEU A 147 3.33 -6.43 -15.61
N SER A 148 2.78 -7.61 -15.72
CA SER A 148 1.45 -7.83 -16.31
C SER A 148 0.37 -7.94 -15.23
N PRO A 149 -0.93 -7.72 -15.56
CA PRO A 149 -2.04 -7.98 -14.65
C PRO A 149 -2.02 -9.40 -14.08
N GLN A 150 -1.70 -10.41 -14.89
CA GLN A 150 -1.68 -11.83 -14.50
C GLN A 150 -0.58 -12.11 -13.46
N LEU A 151 0.61 -11.53 -13.66
CA LEU A 151 1.72 -11.71 -12.72
C LEU A 151 1.41 -11.04 -11.38
N LEU A 152 0.89 -9.82 -11.42
CA LEU A 152 0.49 -9.09 -10.21
C LEU A 152 -0.65 -9.83 -9.48
N ASP A 153 -1.64 -10.35 -10.20
CA ASP A 153 -2.72 -11.16 -9.63
C ASP A 153 -2.18 -12.38 -8.88
N THR A 154 -1.24 -13.12 -9.50
CA THR A 154 -0.59 -14.29 -8.88
C THR A 154 0.09 -13.94 -7.56
N TRP A 155 0.76 -12.80 -7.47
CA TRP A 155 1.40 -12.36 -6.24
C TRP A 155 0.41 -11.91 -5.17
N LEU A 156 -0.68 -11.26 -5.57
CA LEU A 156 -1.71 -10.81 -4.65
C LEU A 156 -2.55 -11.97 -4.08
N ASP A 157 -2.68 -13.06 -4.82
CA ASP A 157 -3.46 -14.24 -4.40
C ASP A 157 -2.82 -15.01 -3.23
N VAL A 158 -1.53 -14.77 -2.91
CA VAL A 158 -0.91 -15.40 -1.75
C VAL A 158 -1.15 -14.65 -0.43
N LEU A 159 -1.78 -13.47 -0.50
CA LEU A 159 -2.11 -12.68 0.69
C LEU A 159 -3.23 -13.36 1.50
N PRO A 160 -3.33 -13.07 2.81
CA PRO A 160 -4.40 -13.61 3.64
C PRO A 160 -5.78 -13.30 3.08
N GLU A 161 -6.68 -14.27 3.14
CA GLU A 161 -8.06 -14.12 2.67
C GLU A 161 -8.77 -12.94 3.33
N GLY A 162 -9.55 -12.21 2.55
CA GLY A 162 -10.30 -11.04 3.01
C GLY A 162 -9.45 -9.78 3.23
N THR A 163 -8.15 -9.79 2.87
CA THR A 163 -7.32 -8.57 2.92
C THR A 163 -7.89 -7.52 1.96
N PRO A 164 -8.28 -6.31 2.42
CA PRO A 164 -8.67 -5.23 1.54
C PRO A 164 -7.45 -4.74 0.75
N ILE A 165 -7.54 -4.74 -0.58
CA ILE A 165 -6.44 -4.32 -1.47
C ILE A 165 -6.89 -3.15 -2.31
N THR A 166 -6.10 -2.07 -2.31
CA THR A 166 -6.27 -0.93 -3.21
C THR A 166 -5.04 -0.77 -4.09
N LEU A 167 -5.25 -0.86 -5.40
CA LEU A 167 -4.23 -0.63 -6.42
C LEU A 167 -4.47 0.74 -7.07
N VAL A 168 -3.44 1.57 -7.14
CA VAL A 168 -3.43 2.80 -7.93
C VAL A 168 -2.35 2.64 -9.00
N ILE A 169 -2.75 2.72 -10.27
CA ILE A 169 -1.84 2.52 -11.41
C ILE A 169 -1.81 3.80 -12.24
N GLU A 170 -0.70 4.50 -12.15
CA GLU A 170 -0.45 5.75 -12.87
C GLU A 170 0.51 5.50 -14.04
N ALA A 171 -0.07 5.30 -15.20
CA ALA A 171 0.62 5.01 -16.44
C ALA A 171 -0.32 5.23 -17.64
N CYS A 172 0.23 5.44 -18.83
CA CYS A 172 -0.53 5.39 -20.08
C CYS A 172 -1.22 4.04 -20.20
N TYR A 173 -2.43 3.99 -20.77
CA TYR A 173 -3.21 2.74 -20.97
C TYR A 173 -3.45 1.92 -19.69
N SER A 174 -3.35 2.53 -18.51
CA SER A 174 -3.54 1.81 -17.23
C SER A 174 -4.93 1.19 -17.08
N GLY A 175 -5.93 1.68 -17.81
CA GLY A 175 -7.26 1.07 -17.90
C GLY A 175 -7.25 -0.38 -18.36
N ASN A 176 -6.22 -0.82 -19.10
CA ASN A 176 -6.05 -2.22 -19.51
C ASN A 176 -5.80 -3.17 -18.34
N PHE A 177 -5.40 -2.66 -17.17
CA PHE A 177 -5.35 -3.43 -15.93
C PHE A 177 -6.75 -3.75 -15.36
N ILE A 178 -7.76 -3.01 -15.78
CA ILE A 178 -9.16 -3.28 -15.42
C ILE A 178 -9.85 -4.10 -16.52
N SER A 179 -9.71 -3.67 -17.79
CA SER A 179 -10.35 -4.31 -18.95
C SER A 179 -9.58 -3.99 -20.22
N GLN A 180 -9.41 -4.99 -21.08
CA GLN A 180 -8.80 -4.85 -22.39
C GLN A 180 -9.75 -5.42 -23.47
N ASN A 181 -10.05 -4.65 -24.52
CA ASN A 181 -10.98 -5.03 -25.58
C ASN A 181 -12.34 -5.52 -25.07
N GLY A 182 -12.84 -4.93 -23.98
CA GLY A 182 -14.10 -5.32 -23.34
C GLY A 182 -14.03 -6.60 -22.49
N ILE A 183 -12.84 -7.21 -22.36
CA ILE A 183 -12.62 -8.38 -21.51
C ILE A 183 -12.05 -7.92 -20.19
N LYS A 184 -12.74 -8.25 -19.10
CA LYS A 184 -12.32 -7.92 -17.73
C LYS A 184 -11.00 -8.61 -17.40
N SER A 185 -10.07 -7.86 -16.82
CA SER A 185 -8.77 -8.38 -16.36
C SER A 185 -8.96 -9.32 -15.15
N VAL A 186 -8.08 -10.30 -15.00
CA VAL A 186 -8.03 -11.20 -13.82
C VAL A 186 -7.87 -10.42 -12.51
N LEU A 187 -7.13 -9.31 -12.54
CA LEU A 187 -6.99 -8.41 -11.39
C LEU A 187 -8.33 -7.81 -10.96
N ALA A 188 -9.13 -7.36 -11.91
CA ALA A 188 -10.42 -6.71 -11.67
C ALA A 188 -11.56 -7.71 -11.40
N ASP A 189 -11.33 -9.00 -11.60
CA ASP A 189 -12.31 -10.06 -11.33
C ASP A 189 -12.32 -10.50 -9.85
N LYS A 190 -11.46 -9.96 -9.04
CA LYS A 190 -11.34 -10.18 -7.60
C LYS A 190 -11.95 -9.00 -6.81
N ASP A 191 -12.20 -9.21 -5.54
CA ASP A 191 -12.66 -8.16 -4.61
C ASP A 191 -11.51 -7.21 -4.23
N ARG A 192 -11.13 -6.35 -5.19
CA ARG A 192 -10.06 -5.35 -5.08
C ARG A 192 -10.52 -4.01 -5.62
N THR A 193 -10.07 -2.93 -5.00
CA THR A 193 -10.26 -1.58 -5.55
C THR A 193 -9.11 -1.26 -6.50
N ILE A 194 -9.42 -0.95 -7.77
CA ILE A 194 -8.41 -0.57 -8.77
C ILE A 194 -8.72 0.83 -9.29
N ILE A 195 -7.76 1.72 -9.17
CA ILE A 195 -7.82 3.11 -9.63
C ILE A 195 -6.74 3.27 -10.71
N VAL A 196 -7.12 3.79 -11.86
CA VAL A 196 -6.24 4.00 -13.00
C VAL A 196 -6.26 5.45 -13.43
N SER A 197 -5.13 5.98 -13.91
CA SER A 197 -4.98 7.38 -14.32
C SER A 197 -5.35 7.62 -15.78
N ALA A 198 -5.46 6.58 -16.60
CA ALA A 198 -5.79 6.66 -18.02
C ALA A 198 -6.76 5.55 -18.44
N SER A 199 -7.51 5.81 -19.53
CA SER A 199 -8.30 4.76 -20.18
C SER A 199 -7.41 3.63 -20.69
N GLY A 200 -8.02 2.50 -21.01
CA GLY A 200 -7.43 1.47 -21.87
C GLY A 200 -7.41 1.93 -23.35
N ASP A 201 -7.35 0.99 -24.26
CA ASP A 201 -7.39 1.25 -25.71
C ASP A 201 -8.69 1.91 -26.14
#